data_af81dc030ff5d643f0eb5622bfd4ab65
#
_entry.id   af81dc030ff5d643f0eb5622bfd4ab65
#
_cell.length_a   1.000
_cell.length_b   1.000
_cell.length_c   1.000
_cell.angle_alpha   90.00
_cell.angle_beta   90.00
_cell.angle_gamma   90.00
#
_symmetry.space_group_name_H-M   'P 1'
#
loop_
_entity.id
_entity.type
_entity.pdbx_description
1 polymer ?
#
loop_
_entity_poly.entity_id
_entity_poly.type
_entity_poly.pdbx_seq_one_letter_code
_entity_poly.pdbx_strand_id
1 'polypeptide(L)'
;MREYKTQMEAARKGIVTEELKKVAQKEHLRVEELMPLVAAGKVAICANKNHKCLDPQGVGSMLRTKINVNLGVSRDWKDYDIEMQKVMAAVDMGADAIMDLSSHGDTTGFRRKLTSECPAMIGTVPVYDSVIHYQRDLATLLSLIHIS
;
A
#
# COMPACT_ATOMS: atom_id res chain seq x y z
N MET A 1 4.34 23.32 -6.10
CA MET A 1 3.61 22.76 -4.91
C MET A 1 2.43 21.97 -5.44
N ARG A 2 2.13 20.75 -4.92
CA ARG A 2 0.94 20.02 -5.39
C ARG A 2 -0.32 20.77 -4.99
N GLU A 3 -1.25 20.98 -5.92
CA GLU A 3 -2.53 21.70 -5.69
C GLU A 3 -3.61 20.80 -5.07
N TYR A 4 -3.28 19.56 -4.75
CA TYR A 4 -4.18 18.55 -4.20
C TYR A 4 -3.48 17.69 -3.13
N LYS A 5 -4.26 17.14 -2.20
CA LYS A 5 -3.78 16.27 -1.12
C LYS A 5 -3.96 14.79 -1.46
N THR A 6 -5.02 14.43 -2.18
CA THR A 6 -5.36 13.04 -2.53
C THR A 6 -5.66 12.91 -4.03
N GLN A 7 -5.57 11.68 -4.56
CA GLN A 7 -5.94 11.39 -5.95
C GLN A 7 -7.42 11.68 -6.21
N MET A 8 -8.29 11.42 -5.24
CA MET A 8 -9.72 11.76 -5.33
C MET A 8 -9.92 13.28 -5.44
N GLU A 9 -9.21 14.06 -4.63
CA GLU A 9 -9.30 15.54 -4.70
C GLU A 9 -8.83 16.06 -6.07
N ALA A 10 -7.73 15.51 -6.59
CA ALA A 10 -7.23 15.84 -7.93
C ALA A 10 -8.29 15.54 -8.99
N ALA A 11 -8.87 14.34 -8.96
CA ALA A 11 -9.91 13.93 -9.91
C ALA A 11 -11.16 14.82 -9.84
N ARG A 12 -11.59 15.22 -8.63
CA ARG A 12 -12.72 16.16 -8.44
C ARG A 12 -12.44 17.58 -8.97
N LYS A 13 -11.17 17.97 -8.99
CA LYS A 13 -10.72 19.25 -9.56
C LYS A 13 -10.42 19.15 -11.07
N GLY A 14 -10.62 17.99 -11.69
CA GLY A 14 -10.26 17.76 -13.09
C GLY A 14 -8.76 17.71 -13.37
N ILE A 15 -7.93 17.51 -12.33
CA ILE A 15 -6.48 17.43 -12.46
C ILE A 15 -6.08 16.00 -12.82
N VAL A 16 -5.48 15.84 -13.99
CA VAL A 16 -4.93 14.55 -14.46
C VAL A 16 -3.54 14.35 -13.85
N THR A 17 -3.42 13.42 -12.92
CA THR A 17 -2.15 13.09 -12.27
C THR A 17 -1.38 12.04 -13.06
N GLU A 18 -0.06 11.95 -12.87
CA GLU A 18 0.75 10.91 -13.50
C GLU A 18 0.36 9.51 -13.00
N GLU A 19 -0.03 9.41 -11.73
CA GLU A 19 -0.54 8.17 -11.16
C GLU A 19 -1.84 7.73 -11.84
N LEU A 20 -2.75 8.67 -12.11
CA LEU A 20 -4.00 8.39 -12.83
C LEU A 20 -3.74 7.89 -14.26
N LYS A 21 -2.80 8.51 -14.98
CA LYS A 21 -2.41 8.08 -16.33
C LYS A 21 -1.84 6.67 -16.33
N LYS A 22 -0.92 6.37 -15.41
CA LYS A 22 -0.32 5.03 -15.29
C LYS A 22 -1.37 3.96 -15.00
N VAL A 23 -2.29 4.22 -14.08
CA VAL A 23 -3.36 3.29 -13.76
C VAL A 23 -4.29 3.10 -14.96
N ALA A 24 -4.69 4.17 -15.64
CA ALA A 24 -5.51 4.09 -16.84
C ALA A 24 -4.86 3.20 -17.92
N GLN A 25 -3.55 3.40 -18.17
CA GLN A 25 -2.78 2.58 -19.12
C GLN A 25 -2.76 1.09 -18.72
N LYS A 26 -2.50 0.79 -17.44
CA LYS A 26 -2.46 -0.60 -16.94
C LYS A 26 -3.80 -1.31 -17.01
N GLU A 27 -4.88 -0.58 -16.82
CA GLU A 27 -6.25 -1.10 -16.83
C GLU A 27 -6.89 -1.04 -18.23
N HIS A 28 -6.14 -0.58 -19.24
CA HIS A 28 -6.64 -0.41 -20.62
C HIS A 28 -7.89 0.48 -20.70
N LEU A 29 -7.97 1.49 -19.82
CA LEU A 29 -9.01 2.50 -19.78
C LEU A 29 -8.49 3.85 -20.25
N ARG A 30 -9.39 4.70 -20.76
CA ARG A 30 -9.06 6.10 -21.01
C ARG A 30 -9.11 6.88 -19.68
N VAL A 31 -8.33 7.95 -19.59
CA VAL A 31 -8.31 8.83 -18.41
C VAL A 31 -9.71 9.39 -18.12
N GLU A 32 -10.46 9.73 -19.16
CA GLU A 32 -11.82 10.26 -19.10
C GLU A 32 -12.83 9.26 -18.51
N GLU A 33 -12.55 7.96 -18.61
CA GLU A 33 -13.37 6.88 -18.04
C GLU A 33 -13.00 6.61 -16.57
N LEU A 34 -11.69 6.65 -16.27
CA LEU A 34 -11.19 6.35 -14.93
C LEU A 34 -11.39 7.51 -13.95
N MET A 35 -11.17 8.76 -14.39
CA MET A 35 -11.23 9.94 -13.52
C MET A 35 -12.58 10.10 -12.81
N PRO A 36 -13.75 9.96 -13.46
CA PRO A 36 -15.04 10.01 -12.79
C PRO A 36 -15.21 8.94 -11.70
N LEU A 37 -14.65 7.75 -11.90
CA LEU A 37 -14.70 6.67 -10.91
C LEU A 37 -13.87 7.02 -9.67
N VAL A 38 -12.68 7.61 -9.86
CA VAL A 38 -11.84 8.10 -8.75
C VAL A 38 -12.53 9.26 -8.03
N ALA A 39 -13.09 10.22 -8.76
CA ALA A 39 -13.81 11.38 -8.19
C ALA A 39 -15.04 10.96 -7.37
N ALA A 40 -15.74 9.91 -7.79
CA ALA A 40 -16.90 9.34 -7.10
C ALA A 40 -16.53 8.39 -5.94
N GLY A 41 -15.23 8.09 -5.74
CA GLY A 41 -14.77 7.15 -4.71
C GLY A 41 -15.03 5.68 -5.04
N LYS A 42 -15.35 5.35 -6.29
CA LYS A 42 -15.53 3.97 -6.77
C LYS A 42 -14.21 3.28 -7.10
N VAL A 43 -13.15 4.07 -7.28
CA VAL A 43 -11.77 3.61 -7.50
C VAL A 43 -10.83 4.40 -6.58
N ALA A 44 -9.97 3.67 -5.88
CA ALA A 44 -8.84 4.23 -5.14
C ALA A 44 -7.53 4.01 -5.91
N ILE A 45 -6.70 5.03 -6.00
CA ILE A 45 -5.33 4.93 -6.50
C ILE A 45 -4.39 5.01 -5.32
N CYS A 46 -3.69 3.91 -5.05
CA CYS A 46 -2.73 3.82 -3.95
C CYS A 46 -1.40 4.43 -4.40
N ALA A 47 -1.09 5.62 -3.91
CA ALA A 47 0.13 6.36 -4.29
C ALA A 47 0.68 7.18 -3.12
N ASN A 48 1.39 6.50 -2.21
CA ASN A 48 2.07 7.16 -1.11
C ASN A 48 3.26 7.98 -1.63
N LYS A 49 3.27 9.28 -1.35
CA LYS A 49 4.35 10.21 -1.76
C LYS A 49 5.75 9.85 -1.24
N ASN A 50 5.80 9.11 -0.14
CA ASN A 50 7.06 8.68 0.48
C ASN A 50 7.60 7.36 -0.10
N HIS A 51 6.79 6.63 -0.84
CA HIS A 51 7.15 5.38 -1.51
C HIS A 51 7.71 5.70 -2.91
N LYS A 52 9.03 5.88 -3.01
CA LYS A 52 9.68 6.46 -4.19
C LYS A 52 9.70 5.56 -5.42
N CYS A 53 9.83 4.26 -5.22
CA CYS A 53 9.83 3.27 -6.30
C CYS A 53 8.43 2.75 -6.68
N LEU A 54 7.37 3.26 -6.04
CA LEU A 54 6.01 2.78 -6.26
C LEU A 54 5.59 2.88 -7.72
N ASP A 55 5.11 1.76 -8.24
CA ASP A 55 4.39 1.68 -9.50
C ASP A 55 2.87 1.62 -9.22
N PRO A 56 2.15 2.76 -9.28
CA PRO A 56 0.81 2.90 -8.73
C PRO A 56 -0.19 1.94 -9.36
N GLN A 57 -1.09 1.42 -8.54
CA GLN A 57 -2.22 0.57 -8.95
C GLN A 57 -3.55 1.22 -8.55
N GLY A 58 -4.58 0.91 -9.30
CA GLY A 58 -5.97 1.24 -8.95
C GLY A 58 -6.70 0.04 -8.39
N VAL A 59 -7.55 0.26 -7.41
CA VAL A 59 -8.42 -0.76 -6.82
C VAL A 59 -9.86 -0.24 -6.83
N GLY A 60 -10.78 -1.00 -7.37
CA GLY A 60 -12.20 -0.62 -7.39
C GLY A 60 -12.96 -1.06 -8.63
N SER A 61 -14.07 -0.39 -8.87
CA SER A 61 -15.02 -0.73 -9.95
C SER A 61 -14.37 -0.62 -11.34
N MET A 62 -14.69 -1.57 -12.20
CA MET A 62 -14.24 -1.63 -13.59
C MET A 62 -12.75 -1.98 -13.78
N LEU A 63 -12.01 -2.20 -12.71
CA LEU A 63 -10.60 -2.57 -12.77
C LEU A 63 -10.41 -4.08 -12.56
N ARG A 64 -9.31 -4.61 -13.07
CA ARG A 64 -8.94 -6.01 -12.82
C ARG A 64 -8.76 -6.29 -11.32
N THR A 65 -9.00 -7.50 -10.91
CA THR A 65 -8.71 -7.96 -9.54
C THR A 65 -7.21 -7.91 -9.27
N LYS A 66 -6.82 -7.31 -8.15
CA LYS A 66 -5.42 -7.21 -7.71
C LYS A 66 -5.03 -8.39 -6.85
N ILE A 67 -3.82 -8.90 -7.08
CA ILE A 67 -3.23 -9.96 -6.26
C ILE A 67 -2.45 -9.32 -5.11
N ASN A 68 -2.88 -9.64 -3.89
CA ASN A 68 -2.20 -9.22 -2.67
C ASN A 68 -1.49 -10.41 -2.03
N VAL A 69 -0.20 -10.30 -1.75
CA VAL A 69 0.61 -11.34 -1.12
C VAL A 69 0.88 -10.97 0.33
N ASN A 70 0.51 -11.87 1.23
CA ASN A 70 0.74 -11.72 2.67
C ASN A 70 2.08 -12.34 3.05
N LEU A 71 2.89 -11.61 3.80
CA LEU A 71 4.17 -12.08 4.35
C LEU A 71 4.51 -11.29 5.62
N GLY A 72 5.63 -11.57 6.23
CA GLY A 72 6.10 -10.85 7.41
C GLY A 72 6.75 -11.77 8.43
N VAL A 73 7.49 -11.18 9.36
CA VAL A 73 8.17 -11.88 10.45
C VAL A 73 7.24 -12.12 11.64
N SER A 74 7.46 -13.25 12.32
CA SER A 74 6.74 -13.65 13.54
C SER A 74 7.71 -13.86 14.70
N ARG A 75 7.16 -14.26 15.87
CA ARG A 75 7.99 -14.65 17.03
C ARG A 75 8.95 -15.78 16.69
N ASP A 76 8.49 -16.76 15.90
CA ASP A 76 9.23 -17.98 15.62
C ASP A 76 10.12 -17.87 14.38
N TRP A 77 9.91 -16.87 13.56
CA TRP A 77 10.68 -16.62 12.33
C TRP A 77 10.94 -15.13 12.13
N LYS A 78 12.21 -14.72 12.23
CA LYS A 78 12.63 -13.31 12.24
C LYS A 78 13.73 -13.00 11.23
N ASP A 79 13.64 -13.57 10.05
CA ASP A 79 14.62 -13.34 8.98
C ASP A 79 14.07 -12.34 7.95
N TYR A 80 14.45 -11.07 8.10
CA TYR A 80 14.03 -9.99 7.20
C TYR A 80 14.62 -10.09 5.80
N ASP A 81 15.78 -10.71 5.63
CA ASP A 81 16.40 -10.87 4.31
C ASP A 81 15.65 -11.95 3.51
N ILE A 82 15.24 -13.03 4.14
CA ILE A 82 14.34 -14.01 3.53
C ILE A 82 12.98 -13.39 3.22
N GLU A 83 12.41 -12.59 4.13
CA GLU A 83 11.14 -11.89 3.85
C GLU A 83 11.28 -10.95 2.64
N MET A 84 12.40 -10.24 2.51
CA MET A 84 12.63 -9.39 1.34
C MET A 84 12.78 -10.19 0.04
N GLN A 85 13.42 -11.36 0.07
CA GLN A 85 13.47 -12.27 -1.08
C GLN A 85 12.08 -12.73 -1.50
N LYS A 86 11.21 -13.06 -0.53
CA LYS A 86 9.80 -13.40 -0.81
C LYS A 86 9.04 -12.25 -1.45
N VAL A 87 9.27 -11.00 -0.97
CA VAL A 87 8.69 -9.79 -1.58
C VAL A 87 9.05 -9.68 -3.04
N MET A 88 10.34 -9.76 -3.36
CA MET A 88 10.80 -9.61 -4.74
C MET A 88 10.31 -10.76 -5.63
N ALA A 89 10.32 -11.99 -5.13
CA ALA A 89 9.75 -13.13 -5.85
C ALA A 89 8.23 -12.96 -6.11
N ALA A 90 7.49 -12.44 -5.15
CA ALA A 90 6.06 -12.15 -5.34
C ALA A 90 5.83 -11.08 -6.42
N VAL A 91 6.63 -10.02 -6.42
CA VAL A 91 6.60 -8.96 -7.44
C VAL A 91 6.91 -9.53 -8.82
N ASP A 92 7.96 -10.35 -8.94
CA ASP A 92 8.35 -11.00 -10.20
C ASP A 92 7.26 -11.94 -10.75
N MET A 93 6.49 -12.55 -9.85
CA MET A 93 5.30 -13.36 -10.20
C MET A 93 4.05 -12.53 -10.48
N GLY A 94 4.12 -11.20 -10.43
CA GLY A 94 3.03 -10.30 -10.78
C GLY A 94 2.12 -9.89 -9.63
N ALA A 95 2.56 -9.96 -8.37
CA ALA A 95 1.81 -9.41 -7.26
C ALA A 95 1.65 -7.89 -7.41
N ASP A 96 0.43 -7.40 -7.18
CA ASP A 96 0.09 -5.97 -7.24
C ASP A 96 0.30 -5.27 -5.89
N ALA A 97 0.21 -6.04 -4.82
CA ALA A 97 0.31 -5.55 -3.45
C ALA A 97 1.02 -6.56 -2.54
N ILE A 98 1.73 -6.03 -1.57
CA ILE A 98 2.33 -6.78 -0.48
C ILE A 98 1.70 -6.32 0.84
N MET A 99 1.21 -7.26 1.63
CA MET A 99 0.75 -7.00 2.99
C MET A 99 1.80 -7.47 3.98
N ASP A 100 2.47 -6.53 4.62
CA ASP A 100 3.40 -6.82 5.72
C ASP A 100 2.61 -7.07 7.02
N LEU A 101 2.56 -8.34 7.41
CA LEU A 101 1.92 -8.83 8.64
C LEU A 101 2.93 -8.99 9.78
N SER A 102 4.11 -8.38 9.69
CA SER A 102 5.14 -8.49 10.72
C SER A 102 4.61 -8.11 12.09
N SER A 103 4.78 -9.02 13.05
CA SER A 103 4.31 -8.87 14.43
C SER A 103 5.44 -8.82 15.46
N HIS A 104 6.71 -8.89 15.02
CA HIS A 104 7.89 -8.90 15.89
C HIS A 104 9.09 -8.22 15.22
N GLY A 105 10.04 -7.78 16.05
CA GLY A 105 11.32 -7.23 15.61
C GLY A 105 11.27 -5.78 15.15
N ASP A 106 12.24 -5.36 14.33
CA ASP A 106 12.33 -3.99 13.79
C ASP A 106 11.47 -3.85 12.52
N THR A 107 10.16 -3.76 12.72
CA THR A 107 9.20 -3.55 11.62
C THR A 107 9.41 -2.20 10.92
N THR A 108 9.91 -1.19 11.61
CA THR A 108 10.17 0.13 11.04
C THR A 108 11.32 0.07 10.03
N GLY A 109 12.43 -0.57 10.38
CA GLY A 109 13.58 -0.77 9.49
C GLY A 109 13.18 -1.57 8.25
N PHE A 110 12.45 -2.67 8.43
CA PHE A 110 11.98 -3.50 7.34
C PHE A 110 11.06 -2.72 6.38
N ARG A 111 10.10 -1.93 6.88
CA ARG A 111 9.20 -1.13 6.05
C ARG A 111 9.90 -0.01 5.30
N ARG A 112 10.95 0.58 5.87
CA ARG A 112 11.80 1.52 5.13
C ARG A 112 12.47 0.84 3.93
N LYS A 113 12.98 -0.38 4.11
CA LYS A 113 13.55 -1.18 3.02
C LYS A 113 12.49 -1.50 1.98
N LEU A 114 11.31 -2.01 2.40
CA LEU A 114 10.17 -2.28 1.51
C LEU A 114 9.81 -1.06 0.64
N THR A 115 9.61 0.11 1.25
CA THR A 115 9.21 1.32 0.51
C THR A 115 10.31 1.93 -0.33
N SER A 116 11.56 1.50 -0.17
CA SER A 116 12.68 1.93 -1.02
C SER A 116 12.93 1.02 -2.22
N GLU A 117 12.58 -0.27 -2.12
CA GLU A 117 12.97 -1.29 -3.10
C GLU A 117 11.78 -1.96 -3.80
N CYS A 118 10.64 -2.13 -3.14
CA CYS A 118 9.48 -2.82 -3.69
C CYS A 118 8.57 -1.86 -4.47
N PRO A 119 8.29 -2.10 -5.77
CA PRO A 119 7.40 -1.24 -6.56
C PRO A 119 5.91 -1.49 -6.31
N ALA A 120 5.53 -2.61 -5.68
CA ALA A 120 4.15 -2.93 -5.39
C ALA A 120 3.56 -2.06 -4.27
N MET A 121 2.24 -1.95 -4.19
CA MET A 121 1.57 -1.33 -3.06
C MET A 121 1.93 -2.05 -1.77
N ILE A 122 2.19 -1.31 -0.69
CA ILE A 122 2.50 -1.88 0.63
C ILE A 122 1.34 -1.59 1.59
N GLY A 123 0.76 -2.66 2.13
CA GLY A 123 -0.16 -2.61 3.25
C GLY A 123 0.52 -3.04 4.54
N THR A 124 0.04 -2.53 5.68
CA THR A 124 0.55 -2.91 7.01
C THR A 124 -0.60 -3.07 7.98
N VAL A 125 -0.32 -3.66 9.15
CA VAL A 125 -1.29 -3.82 10.24
C VAL A 125 -0.82 -3.01 11.46
N PRO A 126 -1.20 -1.73 11.59
CA PRO A 126 -0.69 -0.83 12.63
C PRO A 126 -0.89 -1.34 14.06
N VAL A 127 -1.94 -2.11 14.31
CA VAL A 127 -2.21 -2.67 15.63
C VAL A 127 -1.13 -3.66 16.09
N TYR A 128 -0.46 -4.36 15.17
CA TYR A 128 0.66 -5.24 15.52
C TYR A 128 1.87 -4.42 15.98
N ASP A 129 2.14 -3.27 15.38
CA ASP A 129 3.19 -2.36 15.81
C ASP A 129 2.90 -1.79 17.20
N SER A 130 1.64 -1.53 17.51
CA SER A 130 1.23 -1.07 18.82
C SER A 130 1.56 -2.11 19.90
N VAL A 131 1.31 -3.41 19.63
CA VAL A 131 1.71 -4.50 20.55
C VAL A 131 3.21 -4.52 20.76
N ILE A 132 4.00 -4.38 19.69
CA ILE A 132 5.47 -4.36 19.76
C ILE A 132 5.95 -3.16 20.56
N HIS A 133 5.44 -1.98 20.25
CA HIS A 133 5.88 -0.71 20.83
C HIS A 133 5.53 -0.58 22.33
N TYR A 134 4.29 -0.91 22.68
CA TYR A 134 3.80 -0.78 24.05
C TYR A 134 4.02 -2.02 24.91
N GLN A 135 4.42 -3.16 24.33
CA GLN A 135 4.61 -4.45 25.01
C GLN A 135 3.38 -4.85 25.84
N ARG A 136 2.19 -4.61 25.30
CA ARG A 136 0.90 -4.90 25.92
C ARG A 136 0.06 -5.80 25.03
N ASP A 137 -0.86 -6.53 25.64
CA ASP A 137 -1.81 -7.35 24.91
C ASP A 137 -2.74 -6.50 24.04
N LEU A 138 -3.09 -7.03 22.89
CA LEU A 138 -3.94 -6.37 21.88
C LEU A 138 -5.27 -5.87 22.50
N ALA A 139 -5.87 -6.66 23.39
CA ALA A 139 -7.12 -6.30 24.06
C ALA A 139 -7.03 -4.99 24.88
N THR A 140 -5.83 -4.67 25.41
CA THR A 140 -5.61 -3.45 26.19
C THR A 140 -5.27 -2.24 25.35
N LEU A 141 -4.97 -2.44 24.04
CA LEU A 141 -4.57 -1.40 23.10
C LEU A 141 -5.72 -0.90 22.23
N LEU A 142 -6.88 -1.55 22.26
CA LEU A 142 -8.04 -1.18 21.43
C LEU A 142 -8.49 0.26 21.62
N SER A 143 -8.29 0.84 22.80
CA SER A 143 -8.59 2.25 23.09
C SER A 143 -7.65 3.23 22.38
N LEU A 144 -6.45 2.80 21.96
CA LEU A 144 -5.45 3.63 21.29
C LEU A 144 -5.64 3.69 19.77
N ILE A 145 -6.37 2.75 19.20
CA ILE A 145 -6.67 2.70 17.76
C ILE A 145 -7.56 3.88 17.34
N HIS A 146 -8.32 4.45 18.26
CA HIS A 146 -9.19 5.61 18.01
C HIS A 146 -8.46 6.96 18.03
N ILE A 147 -7.15 6.99 18.28
CA ILE A 147 -6.35 8.22 18.44
C ILE A 147 -5.44 8.49 17.22
N SER A 148 -5.33 7.57 16.28
CA SER A 148 -4.49 7.70 15.08
C SER A 148 -5.25 8.18 13.86
#